data_00e747f7e67521f7f43195f73a7b7d29
#
_entry.id   00e747f7e67521f7f43195f73a7b7d29
#
_cell.length_a   1.000
_cell.length_b   1.000
_cell.length_c   1.000
_cell.angle_alpha   90.00
_cell.angle_beta   90.00
_cell.angle_gamma   90.00
#
_symmetry.space_group_name_H-M   'P 1'
#
loop_
_entity.id
_entity.type
_entity.pdbx_description
1 polymer ?
#
loop_
_entity_poly.entity_id
_entity_poly.type
_entity_poly.pdbx_seq_one_letter_code
_entity_poly.pdbx_strand_id
1 'polypeptide(L)'
;MLTNTDATIYHRQYDPETRLDQWEREYIPEVWWYKNEKSQITTDGLKQADAYTVRIPDTSVKIKKDDYLVKGDCKVDMQTVKDLDGLDKTRITSANYNTFGGNPHIKVVGV
;
A
#
# COMPACT_ATOMS: atom_id res chain seq x y z
N MET A 1 -0.31 -19.40 -0.44
CA MET A 1 -0.80 -18.22 -1.17
C MET A 1 0.06 -17.99 -2.39
N LEU A 2 -0.56 -17.75 -3.53
CA LEU A 2 0.16 -17.38 -4.74
C LEU A 2 0.50 -15.88 -4.71
N THR A 3 1.75 -15.55 -5.00
CA THR A 3 2.22 -14.18 -5.09
C THR A 3 2.59 -13.86 -6.53
N ASN A 4 2.47 -12.60 -6.94
CA ASN A 4 2.73 -12.20 -8.32
C ASN A 4 3.81 -11.12 -8.45
N THR A 5 4.24 -10.53 -7.35
CA THR A 5 5.27 -9.50 -7.36
C THR A 5 5.87 -9.31 -5.97
N ASP A 6 6.83 -8.43 -5.87
CA ASP A 6 7.31 -7.86 -4.62
C ASP A 6 6.75 -6.46 -4.41
N ALA A 7 6.99 -5.87 -3.26
CA ALA A 7 6.54 -4.54 -2.93
C ALA A 7 7.46 -3.87 -1.92
N THR A 8 7.36 -2.56 -1.84
CA THR A 8 8.05 -1.75 -0.84
C THR A 8 7.01 -0.93 -0.09
N ILE A 9 7.02 -1.01 1.22
CA ILE A 9 6.12 -0.22 2.05
C ILE A 9 6.88 0.95 2.66
N TYR A 10 6.23 2.12 2.66
CA TYR A 10 6.73 3.32 3.32
C TYR A 10 5.84 3.62 4.52
N HIS A 11 6.41 3.43 5.72
CA HIS A 11 5.72 3.68 6.97
C HIS A 11 5.76 5.15 7.30
N ARG A 12 4.59 5.76 7.47
CA ARG A 12 4.47 7.16 7.85
C ARG A 12 4.70 7.32 9.33
N GLN A 13 5.67 8.17 9.70
CA GLN A 13 5.95 8.54 11.08
C GLN A 13 5.94 10.05 11.20
N TYR A 14 5.12 10.57 12.10
CA TYR A 14 5.07 12.00 12.39
C TYR A 14 6.15 12.37 13.40
N ASP A 15 6.99 13.34 13.04
CA ASP A 15 8.01 13.88 13.93
C ASP A 15 7.51 15.19 14.53
N PRO A 16 7.19 15.24 15.85
CA PRO A 16 6.69 16.45 16.47
C PRO A 16 7.74 17.57 16.59
N GLU A 17 9.02 17.24 16.54
CA GLU A 17 10.09 18.25 16.60
C GLU A 17 10.16 19.06 15.30
N THR A 18 10.14 18.39 14.15
CA THR A 18 10.19 19.04 12.85
C THR A 18 8.82 19.38 12.28
N ARG A 19 7.75 18.82 12.86
CA ARG A 19 6.36 18.91 12.37
C ARG A 19 6.19 18.38 10.95
N LEU A 20 7.06 17.46 10.55
CA LEU A 20 7.04 16.83 9.24
C LEU A 20 6.84 15.33 9.39
N ASP A 21 6.26 14.72 8.35
CA ASP A 21 6.19 13.28 8.26
C ASP A 21 7.53 12.72 7.82
N GLN A 22 7.96 11.67 8.50
CA GLN A 22 9.11 10.87 8.08
C GLN A 22 8.61 9.54 7.56
N TRP A 23 9.34 8.97 6.60
CA TRP A 23 8.95 7.74 5.93
C TRP A 23 10.05 6.70 6.10
N GLU A 24 9.67 5.53 6.65
CA GLU A 24 10.56 4.39 6.80
C GLU A 24 10.23 3.35 5.75
N ARG A 25 11.23 2.96 4.98
CA ARG A 25 11.10 2.00 3.89
C ARG A 25 11.34 0.58 4.38
N GLU A 26 10.45 -0.35 3.99
CA GLU A 26 10.58 -1.77 4.25
C GLU A 26 10.27 -2.55 2.98
N TYR A 27 11.17 -3.47 2.59
CA TYR A 27 10.99 -4.30 1.41
C TYR A 27 10.25 -5.58 1.76
N ILE A 28 9.25 -5.93 0.95
CA ILE A 28 8.46 -7.15 1.10
C ILE A 28 8.67 -8.00 -0.15
N PRO A 29 9.34 -9.16 -0.06
CA PRO A 29 9.77 -9.91 -1.25
C PRO A 29 8.62 -10.58 -2.01
N GLU A 30 7.50 -10.88 -1.35
CA GLU A 30 6.41 -11.60 -1.98
C GLU A 30 5.07 -11.03 -1.55
N VAL A 31 4.27 -10.54 -2.53
CA VAL A 31 2.91 -10.07 -2.31
C VAL A 31 2.04 -10.45 -3.50
N TRP A 32 0.73 -10.47 -3.28
CA TRP A 32 -0.26 -10.53 -4.35
C TRP A 32 -0.82 -9.13 -4.55
N TRP A 33 -0.58 -8.56 -5.72
CA TRP A 33 -0.94 -7.18 -6.07
C TRP A 33 -2.04 -7.18 -7.11
N TYR A 34 -3.15 -6.54 -6.80
CA TYR A 34 -4.28 -6.42 -7.71
C TYR A 34 -4.77 -4.98 -7.76
N LYS A 35 -4.83 -4.43 -8.96
CA LYS A 35 -5.42 -3.11 -9.22
C LYS A 35 -6.77 -3.32 -9.86
N ASN A 36 -7.83 -2.79 -9.23
CA ASN A 36 -9.17 -2.85 -9.74
C ASN A 36 -9.56 -1.46 -10.26
N GLU A 37 -9.67 -1.34 -11.58
CA GLU A 37 -10.11 -0.11 -12.22
C GLU A 37 -11.63 -0.13 -12.30
N LYS A 38 -12.28 0.79 -11.56
CA LYS A 38 -13.73 0.92 -11.56
C LYS A 38 -14.11 2.27 -12.12
N SER A 39 -14.97 2.24 -13.16
CA SER A 39 -15.64 3.43 -13.65
C SER A 39 -17.08 3.39 -13.15
N GLN A 40 -17.51 4.45 -12.47
CA GLN A 40 -18.89 4.60 -12.04
C GLN A 40 -19.47 5.87 -12.63
N ILE A 41 -20.65 5.73 -13.24
CA ILE A 41 -21.44 6.87 -13.68
C ILE A 41 -22.37 7.25 -12.55
N THR A 42 -22.19 8.45 -12.02
CA THR A 42 -23.03 9.01 -10.96
C THR A 42 -23.82 10.18 -11.51
N THR A 43 -24.71 10.75 -10.69
CA THR A 43 -25.43 11.99 -11.05
C THR A 43 -24.49 13.17 -11.29
N ASP A 44 -23.26 13.11 -10.78
CA ASP A 44 -22.24 14.15 -10.94
C ASP A 44 -21.29 13.87 -12.10
N GLY A 45 -21.54 12.83 -12.89
CA GLY A 45 -20.73 12.43 -14.03
C GLY A 45 -19.95 11.16 -13.80
N LEU A 46 -19.00 10.90 -14.73
CA LEU A 46 -18.16 9.70 -14.66
C LEU A 46 -17.05 9.90 -13.63
N LYS A 47 -17.02 9.06 -12.63
CA LYS A 47 -15.93 9.01 -11.66
C LYS A 47 -15.16 7.71 -11.84
N GLN A 48 -13.85 7.81 -12.01
CA GLN A 48 -12.96 6.68 -11.94
C GLN A 48 -12.33 6.64 -10.56
N ALA A 49 -12.50 5.51 -9.89
CA ALA A 49 -11.82 5.25 -8.63
C ALA A 49 -11.01 3.98 -8.79
N ASP A 50 -9.70 4.12 -8.83
CA ASP A 50 -8.81 2.96 -8.82
C ASP A 50 -8.69 2.47 -7.39
N ALA A 51 -8.94 1.18 -7.20
CA ALA A 51 -8.77 0.54 -5.91
C ALA A 51 -7.69 -0.53 -6.03
N TYR A 52 -6.82 -0.58 -5.04
CA TYR A 52 -5.77 -1.59 -4.96
C TYR A 52 -6.09 -2.56 -3.85
N THR A 53 -5.93 -3.84 -4.12
CA THR A 53 -5.98 -4.89 -3.11
C THR A 53 -4.65 -5.62 -3.13
N VAL A 54 -3.97 -5.62 -2.01
CA VAL A 54 -2.67 -6.28 -1.87
C VAL A 54 -2.76 -7.28 -0.73
N ARG A 55 -2.34 -8.52 -0.98
CA ARG A 55 -2.28 -9.55 0.04
C ARG A 55 -0.82 -9.86 0.34
N ILE A 56 -0.46 -9.78 1.60
CA ILE A 56 0.90 -9.97 2.08
C ILE A 56 0.94 -11.24 2.93
N PRO A 57 1.65 -12.29 2.48
CA PRO A 57 1.71 -13.55 3.25
C PRO A 57 2.44 -13.41 4.58
N ASP A 58 3.38 -12.47 4.66
CA ASP A 58 4.12 -12.21 5.89
C ASP A 58 3.29 -11.36 6.85
N THR A 59 2.72 -11.98 7.86
CA THR A 59 1.87 -11.29 8.85
C THR A 59 2.67 -10.53 9.91
N SER A 60 3.99 -10.64 9.90
CA SER A 60 4.85 -9.88 10.84
C SER A 60 5.02 -8.41 10.43
N VAL A 61 4.68 -8.07 9.19
CA VAL A 61 4.75 -6.70 8.69
C VAL A 61 3.70 -5.84 9.37
N LYS A 62 4.11 -4.66 9.86
CA LYS A 62 3.19 -3.70 10.47
C LYS A 62 2.72 -2.71 9.42
N ILE A 63 1.42 -2.60 9.24
CA ILE A 63 0.81 -1.75 8.23
C ILE A 63 -0.20 -0.85 8.91
N LYS A 64 -0.14 0.45 8.62
CA LYS A 64 -1.05 1.46 9.17
C LYS A 64 -1.78 2.17 8.05
N LYS A 65 -2.93 2.73 8.38
CA LYS A 65 -3.62 3.65 7.49
C LYS A 65 -2.70 4.84 7.17
N ASP A 66 -2.76 5.30 5.92
CA ASP A 66 -1.96 6.40 5.36
C ASP A 66 -0.50 6.05 5.07
N ASP A 67 -0.09 4.81 5.28
CA ASP A 67 1.17 4.31 4.73
C ASP A 67 1.06 4.18 3.20
N TYR A 68 2.19 4.21 2.50
CA TYR A 68 2.23 4.03 1.06
C TYR A 68 2.87 2.69 0.70
N LEU A 69 2.30 2.03 -0.30
CA LEU A 69 2.80 0.76 -0.81
C LEU A 69 3.13 0.93 -2.28
N VAL A 70 4.35 0.56 -2.67
CA VAL A 70 4.86 0.68 -4.04
C VAL A 70 5.14 -0.71 -4.58
N LYS A 71 4.68 -0.99 -5.80
CA LYS A 71 4.94 -2.26 -6.46
C LYS A 71 6.41 -2.37 -6.85
N GLY A 72 7.04 -3.49 -6.51
CA GLY A 72 8.44 -3.75 -6.81
C GLY A 72 9.39 -3.29 -5.70
N ASP A 73 10.69 -3.44 -5.95
CA ASP A 73 11.75 -2.99 -5.04
C ASP A 73 12.06 -1.53 -5.31
N CYS A 74 11.41 -0.65 -4.57
CA CYS A 74 11.60 0.79 -4.69
C CYS A 74 12.72 1.25 -3.76
N LYS A 75 13.75 1.85 -4.32
CA LYS A 75 14.92 2.33 -3.58
C LYS A 75 14.92 3.84 -3.37
N VAL A 76 13.78 4.49 -3.66
CA VAL A 76 13.65 5.93 -3.47
C VAL A 76 13.59 6.26 -1.99
N ASP A 77 14.42 7.19 -1.54
CA ASP A 77 14.32 7.74 -0.19
C ASP A 77 13.21 8.79 -0.18
N MET A 78 12.06 8.38 0.32
CA MET A 78 10.88 9.22 0.30
C MET A 78 10.94 10.28 1.41
N GLN A 79 10.89 11.53 1.01
CA GLN A 79 10.74 12.65 1.93
C GLN A 79 9.34 13.24 1.85
N THR A 80 8.75 13.23 0.64
CA THR A 80 7.37 13.64 0.40
C THR A 80 6.69 12.64 -0.52
N VAL A 81 5.37 12.69 -0.57
CA VAL A 81 4.58 11.81 -1.46
C VAL A 81 4.95 12.03 -2.93
N LYS A 82 5.38 13.24 -3.29
CA LYS A 82 5.78 13.57 -4.66
C LYS A 82 6.98 12.77 -5.14
N ASP A 83 7.83 12.30 -4.23
CA ASP A 83 8.99 11.47 -4.59
C ASP A 83 8.58 10.14 -5.21
N LEU A 84 7.34 9.71 -5.02
CA LEU A 84 6.78 8.50 -5.58
C LEU A 84 5.99 8.74 -6.87
N ASP A 85 5.97 9.95 -7.40
CA ASP A 85 5.25 10.26 -8.65
C ASP A 85 5.79 9.42 -9.81
N GLY A 86 4.88 8.90 -10.62
CA GLY A 86 5.22 8.05 -11.76
C GLY A 86 5.43 6.59 -11.41
N LEU A 87 5.39 6.22 -10.14
CA LEU A 87 5.51 4.84 -9.70
C LEU A 87 4.13 4.22 -9.48
N ASP A 88 4.05 2.91 -9.59
CA ASP A 88 2.83 2.15 -9.30
C ASP A 88 2.68 2.05 -7.78
N LYS A 89 1.91 2.95 -7.20
CA LYS A 89 1.78 3.13 -5.75
C LYS A 89 0.33 3.21 -5.34
N THR A 90 0.08 2.91 -4.07
CA THR A 90 -1.23 3.09 -3.46
C THR A 90 -1.09 3.62 -2.03
N ARG A 91 -2.03 4.49 -1.63
CA ARG A 91 -2.15 4.92 -0.24
C ARG A 91 -3.06 3.95 0.50
N ILE A 92 -2.59 3.42 1.60
CA ILE A 92 -3.31 2.41 2.37
C ILE A 92 -4.47 3.06 3.12
N THR A 93 -5.69 2.57 2.85
CA THR A 93 -6.89 3.02 3.54
C THR A 93 -7.33 2.05 4.64
N SER A 94 -7.02 0.77 4.48
CA SER A 94 -7.31 -0.23 5.51
C SER A 94 -6.38 -1.42 5.38
N ALA A 95 -6.12 -2.07 6.51
CA ALA A 95 -5.34 -3.31 6.56
C ALA A 95 -6.02 -4.27 7.52
N ASN A 96 -6.33 -5.49 7.03
CA ASN A 96 -6.94 -6.54 7.80
C ASN A 96 -5.95 -7.69 7.96
N TYR A 97 -5.64 -8.02 9.21
CA TYR A 97 -4.75 -9.14 9.54
C TYR A 97 -5.58 -10.40 9.67
N ASN A 98 -5.57 -11.21 8.62
CA ASN A 98 -6.27 -12.50 8.59
C ASN A 98 -5.31 -13.60 9.02
N THR A 99 -5.27 -13.86 10.33
CA THR A 99 -4.37 -14.85 10.91
C THR A 99 -5.04 -16.19 11.19
N PHE A 100 -6.34 -16.30 10.89
CA PHE A 100 -7.12 -17.49 11.11
C PHE A 100 -7.14 -18.37 9.86
N GLY A 101 -6.94 -19.67 10.03
CA GLY A 101 -7.01 -20.65 8.95
C GLY A 101 -5.66 -21.03 8.39
N GLY A 102 -5.66 -21.77 7.26
CA GLY A 102 -4.46 -22.36 6.66
C GLY A 102 -3.60 -21.39 5.84
N ASN A 103 -4.08 -20.19 5.53
CA ASN A 103 -3.35 -19.18 4.76
C ASN A 103 -3.39 -17.82 5.45
N PRO A 104 -2.63 -17.64 6.54
CA PRO A 104 -2.58 -16.32 7.17
C PRO A 104 -1.96 -15.30 6.21
N HIS A 105 -2.56 -14.11 6.16
CA HIS A 105 -2.09 -13.02 5.31
C HIS A 105 -2.67 -11.69 5.80
N ILE A 106 -2.08 -10.60 5.31
CA ILE A 106 -2.60 -9.26 5.54
C ILE A 106 -3.28 -8.81 4.25
N LYS A 107 -4.55 -8.47 4.33
CA LYS A 107 -5.28 -7.88 3.21
C LYS A 107 -5.23 -6.37 3.33
N VAL A 108 -4.58 -5.72 2.38
CA VAL A 108 -4.41 -4.26 2.34
C VAL A 108 -5.28 -3.71 1.21
N VAL A 109 -6.04 -2.67 1.51
CA VAL A 109 -6.83 -1.95 0.52
C VAL A 109 -6.32 -0.51 0.45
N GLY A 110 -6.16 -0.01 -0.76
CA GLY A 110 -5.64 1.33 -1.00
C GLY A 110 -6.29 2.02 -2.19
N VAL A 111 -6.00 3.28 -2.31
CA VAL A 111 -6.52 4.13 -3.39
C VAL A 111 -5.41 4.82 -4.17
#